data_291d0d821b80b26e01a6ccfc546e3825
#
_entry.id   291d0d821b80b26e01a6ccfc546e3825
#
_cell.length_a   1.000
_cell.length_b   1.000
_cell.length_c   1.000
_cell.angle_alpha   90.00
_cell.angle_beta   90.00
_cell.angle_gamma   90.00
#
_symmetry.space_group_name_H-M   'P 1'
#
loop_
_entity.id
_entity.type
_entity.pdbx_description
1 polymer ?
#
loop_
_entity_poly.entity_id
_entity_poly.type
_entity_poly.pdbx_seq_one_letter_code
_entity_poly.pdbx_strand_id
1 'polypeptide(L)'
;MARLSPRFILINFKKTNIFDIIKTKSDYFRRYTMAKKRVSLTDNFEEVLKKRDFEAFKSIYEKCELNAYYDGRFGLRTALHHRDINEEFARWLIEQGLDVNVLDYYENTPLCAHATYGDDMVKVYYELGGDINKASKYGTTPLHEAANRHHVDTVRFLVDNGADVFAKDDMGRDALHDSLMNSGGIYIIPMLEIAEILLNAGVSITLEMQNSVRKMGEDFEFHRDSFKKENIEEIDNALQKIYKIFAVEPVARRVVHDGVSPIIPCEGTWKKKFNYLWDYLVPSSGPAKTVQGELIRIGGRIGDEFYRNGGINWDREYRKMADALHGYFTLGTALSDDELAELNTLVSEIKAQGTPDAVLDRICELAVVWVSKNPDPIALAEPSYKR
;
A
#
# COMPACT_ATOMS: atom_id res chain seq x y z
N MET A 1 -53.19 -16.94 -28.83
CA MET A 1 -53.94 -15.85 -29.53
C MET A 1 -54.96 -15.28 -28.57
N ALA A 2 -54.74 -14.09 -28.04
CA ALA A 2 -55.77 -13.30 -27.38
C ALA A 2 -55.36 -11.85 -27.58
N ARG A 3 -56.08 -11.15 -28.49
CA ARG A 3 -55.98 -9.72 -28.76
C ARG A 3 -56.62 -8.97 -27.60
N LEU A 4 -55.91 -8.12 -26.90
CA LEU A 4 -56.48 -7.12 -26.02
C LEU A 4 -56.74 -5.82 -26.82
N SER A 5 -58.01 -5.48 -26.89
CA SER A 5 -58.50 -4.23 -27.51
C SER A 5 -58.30 -3.03 -26.58
N PRO A 6 -58.05 -1.82 -27.11
CA PRO A 6 -57.91 -0.65 -26.28
C PRO A 6 -59.34 -0.17 -25.83
N ARG A 7 -59.54 -0.13 -24.53
CA ARG A 7 -60.71 0.52 -23.92
C ARG A 7 -60.53 2.03 -23.99
N PHE A 8 -61.31 2.67 -24.84
CA PHE A 8 -61.54 4.13 -24.81
C PHE A 8 -62.29 4.50 -23.51
N ILE A 9 -61.62 5.23 -22.63
CA ILE A 9 -62.32 5.92 -21.51
C ILE A 9 -62.84 7.24 -22.03
N LEU A 10 -64.14 7.32 -22.19
CA LEU A 10 -64.84 8.58 -22.44
C LEU A 10 -64.78 9.42 -21.15
N ILE A 11 -63.94 10.45 -21.17
CA ILE A 11 -63.89 11.46 -20.11
C ILE A 11 -64.93 12.55 -20.48
N ASN A 12 -65.88 12.71 -19.60
CA ASN A 12 -66.97 13.66 -19.67
C ASN A 12 -66.42 15.10 -19.56
N PHE A 13 -66.41 15.87 -20.65
CA PHE A 13 -66.03 17.27 -20.71
C PHE A 13 -67.10 18.16 -20.07
N LYS A 14 -66.96 18.49 -18.78
CA LYS A 14 -67.60 19.67 -18.20
C LYS A 14 -66.54 20.46 -17.39
N LYS A 15 -66.09 21.58 -17.97
CA LYS A 15 -65.34 22.67 -17.31
C LYS A 15 -63.97 22.31 -16.76
N THR A 16 -63.04 21.84 -17.59
CA THR A 16 -61.62 21.91 -17.29
C THR A 16 -61.01 23.08 -18.04
N ASN A 17 -60.32 23.95 -17.31
CA ASN A 17 -59.72 25.16 -17.88
C ASN A 17 -58.56 24.73 -18.81
N ILE A 18 -58.47 25.36 -19.99
CA ILE A 18 -57.45 25.07 -21.01
C ILE A 18 -56.04 25.14 -20.40
N PHE A 19 -55.81 25.97 -19.37
CA PHE A 19 -54.57 26.07 -18.62
C PHE A 19 -54.23 24.81 -17.85
N ASP A 20 -55.17 24.05 -17.31
CA ASP A 20 -54.93 22.82 -16.58
C ASP A 20 -54.62 21.66 -17.53
N ILE A 21 -55.15 21.66 -18.74
CA ILE A 21 -54.85 20.69 -19.79
C ILE A 21 -53.41 20.93 -20.35
N ILE A 22 -52.98 22.17 -20.46
CA ILE A 22 -51.64 22.53 -20.90
C ILE A 22 -50.61 22.16 -19.82
N LYS A 23 -50.94 22.37 -18.53
CA LYS A 23 -50.09 22.04 -17.42
C LYS A 23 -49.93 20.53 -17.26
N THR A 24 -51.00 19.74 -17.34
CA THR A 24 -50.95 18.28 -17.31
C THR A 24 -50.26 17.67 -18.53
N LYS A 25 -50.42 18.25 -19.74
CA LYS A 25 -49.65 17.83 -20.91
C LYS A 25 -48.17 18.21 -20.80
N SER A 26 -47.84 19.36 -20.24
CA SER A 26 -46.47 19.80 -20.00
C SER A 26 -45.80 18.90 -18.98
N ASP A 27 -46.49 18.53 -17.88
CA ASP A 27 -45.98 17.60 -16.84
C ASP A 27 -45.92 16.15 -17.34
N TYR A 28 -46.83 15.74 -18.24
CA TYR A 28 -46.78 14.44 -18.88
C TYR A 28 -45.61 14.34 -19.88
N PHE A 29 -45.37 15.38 -20.69
CA PHE A 29 -44.22 15.49 -21.60
C PHE A 29 -42.90 15.58 -20.81
N ARG A 30 -42.85 16.34 -19.71
CA ARG A 30 -41.67 16.36 -18.83
C ARG A 30 -41.31 15.00 -18.24
N ARG A 31 -42.30 14.19 -17.86
CA ARG A 31 -42.06 12.81 -17.37
C ARG A 31 -41.62 11.84 -18.45
N TYR A 32 -41.96 12.03 -19.70
CA TYR A 32 -41.64 11.12 -20.81
C TYR A 32 -40.42 11.54 -21.63
N THR A 33 -39.90 12.76 -21.45
CA THR A 33 -38.75 13.28 -22.22
C THR A 33 -37.49 13.49 -21.39
N MET A 34 -37.45 13.08 -20.11
CA MET A 34 -36.19 13.07 -19.41
C MET A 34 -35.31 11.97 -20.01
N ALA A 35 -34.27 12.37 -20.73
CA ALA A 35 -33.22 11.46 -21.15
C ALA A 35 -32.72 10.70 -19.90
N LYS A 36 -32.60 9.36 -20.00
CA LYS A 36 -32.10 8.56 -18.91
C LYS A 36 -30.74 9.12 -18.48
N LYS A 37 -30.63 9.54 -17.23
CA LYS A 37 -29.36 10.04 -16.69
C LYS A 37 -28.27 8.97 -16.76
N ARG A 38 -27.03 9.39 -16.95
CA ARG A 38 -25.87 8.51 -16.96
C ARG A 38 -25.57 8.02 -15.54
N VAL A 39 -25.20 6.75 -15.42
CA VAL A 39 -24.73 6.15 -14.16
C VAL A 39 -23.21 6.37 -13.93
N SER A 40 -22.48 6.85 -14.96
CA SER A 40 -21.07 7.19 -14.89
C SER A 40 -20.88 8.70 -15.07
N LEU A 41 -19.90 9.25 -14.38
CA LEU A 41 -19.47 10.65 -14.53
C LEU A 41 -18.85 10.87 -15.91
N THR A 42 -18.78 12.13 -16.32
CA THR A 42 -18.24 12.51 -17.63
C THR A 42 -16.71 12.48 -17.64
N ASP A 43 -16.10 12.31 -18.81
CA ASP A 43 -14.64 12.19 -18.96
C ASP A 43 -13.86 13.41 -18.47
N ASN A 44 -14.50 14.59 -18.45
CA ASN A 44 -13.90 15.83 -17.94
C ASN A 44 -14.10 16.06 -16.44
N PHE A 45 -14.69 15.11 -15.71
CA PHE A 45 -15.00 15.25 -14.29
C PHE A 45 -13.79 15.64 -13.43
N GLU A 46 -12.67 14.91 -13.58
CA GLU A 46 -11.44 15.20 -12.83
C GLU A 46 -10.88 16.60 -13.13
N GLU A 47 -10.99 17.06 -14.38
CA GLU A 47 -10.56 18.40 -14.77
C GLU A 47 -11.40 19.47 -14.08
N VAL A 48 -12.71 19.25 -13.99
CA VAL A 48 -13.65 20.14 -13.30
C VAL A 48 -13.33 20.22 -11.81
N LEU A 49 -13.03 19.09 -11.15
CA LEU A 49 -12.61 19.07 -9.75
C LEU A 49 -11.33 19.88 -9.54
N LYS A 50 -10.30 19.64 -10.36
CA LYS A 50 -9.00 20.34 -10.26
C LYS A 50 -9.12 21.84 -10.47
N LYS A 51 -10.02 22.29 -11.37
CA LYS A 51 -10.30 23.70 -11.63
C LYS A 51 -11.21 24.33 -10.58
N ARG A 52 -11.83 23.53 -9.72
CA ARG A 52 -12.86 23.97 -8.75
C ARG A 52 -14.00 24.73 -9.41
N ASP A 53 -14.40 24.31 -10.62
CA ASP A 53 -15.48 24.95 -11.38
C ASP A 53 -16.83 24.39 -10.94
N PHE A 54 -17.48 25.11 -10.02
CA PHE A 54 -18.73 24.65 -9.40
C PHE A 54 -19.90 24.63 -10.39
N GLU A 55 -19.97 25.55 -11.33
CA GLU A 55 -21.06 25.56 -12.33
C GLU A 55 -20.87 24.41 -13.34
N ALA A 56 -19.64 24.15 -13.78
CA ALA A 56 -19.35 22.98 -14.60
C ALA A 56 -19.64 21.69 -13.86
N PHE A 57 -19.34 21.62 -12.55
CA PHE A 57 -19.66 20.49 -11.70
C PHE A 57 -21.17 20.19 -11.63
N LYS A 58 -21.99 21.21 -11.37
CA LYS A 58 -23.47 21.08 -11.41
C LYS A 58 -23.96 20.61 -12.76
N SER A 59 -23.43 21.17 -13.86
CA SER A 59 -23.80 20.79 -15.23
C SER A 59 -23.53 19.32 -15.54
N ILE A 60 -22.51 18.69 -14.91
CA ILE A 60 -22.29 17.25 -15.02
C ILE A 60 -23.49 16.49 -14.42
N TYR A 61 -23.96 16.89 -13.24
CA TYR A 61 -25.06 16.21 -12.53
C TYR A 61 -26.47 16.50 -13.11
N GLU A 62 -26.60 17.47 -13.98
CA GLU A 62 -27.79 17.57 -14.82
C GLU A 62 -27.98 16.35 -15.75
N LYS A 63 -26.85 15.77 -16.21
CA LYS A 63 -26.79 14.66 -17.16
C LYS A 63 -26.52 13.29 -16.48
N CYS A 64 -26.03 13.29 -15.25
CA CYS A 64 -25.64 12.09 -14.49
C CYS A 64 -26.61 11.86 -13.32
N GLU A 65 -26.70 10.61 -12.88
CA GLU A 65 -27.34 10.27 -11.60
C GLU A 65 -26.53 10.85 -10.44
N LEU A 66 -27.17 11.10 -9.30
CA LEU A 66 -26.49 11.70 -8.15
C LEU A 66 -25.38 10.80 -7.59
N ASN A 67 -25.59 9.50 -7.64
CA ASN A 67 -24.63 8.46 -7.26
C ASN A 67 -23.78 7.97 -8.44
N ALA A 68 -23.71 8.75 -9.55
CA ALA A 68 -22.86 8.38 -10.68
C ALA A 68 -21.41 8.19 -10.23
N TYR A 69 -20.78 7.19 -10.80
CA TYR A 69 -19.41 6.80 -10.45
C TYR A 69 -18.42 7.18 -11.55
N TYR A 70 -17.15 7.32 -11.17
CA TYR A 70 -16.03 7.39 -12.10
C TYR A 70 -15.26 6.06 -12.08
N ASP A 71 -14.65 5.72 -13.21
CA ASP A 71 -13.83 4.53 -13.36
C ASP A 71 -12.45 4.78 -12.74
N GLY A 72 -12.36 4.59 -11.42
CA GLY A 72 -11.08 4.65 -10.71
C GLY A 72 -10.37 3.30 -10.76
N ARG A 73 -9.05 3.29 -10.58
CA ARG A 73 -8.23 2.06 -10.49
C ARG A 73 -8.72 1.07 -9.43
N PHE A 74 -9.59 1.49 -8.53
CA PHE A 74 -10.04 0.76 -7.34
C PHE A 74 -11.56 0.55 -7.29
N GLY A 75 -12.22 0.46 -8.44
CA GLY A 75 -13.64 0.16 -8.52
C GLY A 75 -14.56 1.39 -8.54
N LEU A 76 -15.87 1.14 -8.54
CA LEU A 76 -16.90 2.16 -8.70
C LEU A 76 -16.93 3.11 -7.51
N ARG A 77 -16.47 4.33 -7.68
CA ARG A 77 -16.42 5.39 -6.68
C ARG A 77 -17.26 6.57 -7.10
N THR A 78 -18.05 7.13 -6.19
CA THR A 78 -18.76 8.39 -6.43
C THR A 78 -17.80 9.58 -6.28
N ALA A 79 -18.25 10.77 -6.69
CA ALA A 79 -17.45 11.98 -6.54
C ALA A 79 -17.00 12.23 -5.09
N LEU A 80 -17.79 11.82 -4.08
CA LEU A 80 -17.43 12.00 -2.67
C LEU A 80 -16.15 11.24 -2.26
N HIS A 81 -15.78 10.17 -2.97
CA HIS A 81 -14.54 9.42 -2.71
C HIS A 81 -13.32 9.99 -3.43
N HIS A 82 -13.51 11.04 -4.27
CA HIS A 82 -12.41 11.53 -5.09
C HIS A 82 -11.50 12.45 -4.28
N ARG A 83 -10.19 12.23 -4.35
CA ARG A 83 -9.18 13.00 -3.61
C ARG A 83 -9.26 14.52 -3.84
N ASP A 84 -9.59 14.93 -5.06
CA ASP A 84 -9.65 16.36 -5.43
C ASP A 84 -11.02 17.01 -5.16
N ILE A 85 -11.99 16.29 -4.55
CA ILE A 85 -13.24 16.89 -4.16
C ILE A 85 -13.00 17.93 -3.06
N ASN A 86 -13.74 19.05 -3.13
CA ASN A 86 -13.69 20.06 -2.09
C ASN A 86 -14.98 20.06 -1.25
N GLU A 87 -14.96 20.79 -0.16
CA GLU A 87 -16.09 20.91 0.76
C GLU A 87 -17.35 21.42 0.08
N GLU A 88 -17.25 22.46 -0.80
CA GLU A 88 -18.39 23.05 -1.50
C GLU A 88 -19.12 22.02 -2.38
N PHE A 89 -18.36 21.21 -3.13
CA PHE A 89 -18.90 20.17 -4.00
C PHE A 89 -19.52 19.03 -3.21
N ALA A 90 -18.85 18.62 -2.12
CA ALA A 90 -19.34 17.54 -1.24
C ALA A 90 -20.64 17.96 -0.55
N ARG A 91 -20.70 19.15 0.05
CA ARG A 91 -21.91 19.66 0.69
C ARG A 91 -23.06 19.76 -0.29
N TRP A 92 -22.82 20.30 -1.49
CA TRP A 92 -23.86 20.38 -2.51
C TRP A 92 -24.42 19.01 -2.90
N LEU A 93 -23.57 17.99 -3.10
CA LEU A 93 -24.05 16.65 -3.44
C LEU A 93 -24.90 16.03 -2.32
N ILE A 94 -24.52 16.23 -1.07
CA ILE A 94 -25.24 15.73 0.08
C ILE A 94 -26.59 16.50 0.24
N GLU A 95 -26.60 17.81 0.02
CA GLU A 95 -27.81 18.61 -0.03
C GLU A 95 -28.77 18.18 -1.16
N GLN A 96 -28.25 17.67 -2.29
CA GLN A 96 -29.09 17.10 -3.34
C GLN A 96 -29.62 15.70 -2.98
N GLY A 97 -29.20 15.11 -1.85
CA GLY A 97 -29.65 13.83 -1.32
C GLY A 97 -28.72 12.65 -1.58
N LEU A 98 -27.45 12.90 -1.95
CA LEU A 98 -26.46 11.81 -1.96
C LEU A 98 -26.13 11.44 -0.53
N ASP A 99 -26.14 10.13 -0.24
CA ASP A 99 -25.79 9.62 1.07
C ASP A 99 -24.30 9.90 1.39
N VAL A 100 -24.05 10.57 2.52
CA VAL A 100 -22.69 10.85 3.00
C VAL A 100 -21.90 9.54 3.27
N ASN A 101 -22.61 8.44 3.53
CA ASN A 101 -22.07 7.11 3.77
C ASN A 101 -22.16 6.19 2.55
N VAL A 102 -22.34 6.75 1.34
CA VAL A 102 -22.36 5.97 0.10
C VAL A 102 -21.09 5.11 -0.01
N LEU A 103 -21.25 3.84 -0.39
CA LEU A 103 -20.16 2.88 -0.42
C LEU A 103 -19.50 2.79 -1.81
N ASP A 104 -18.18 2.64 -1.84
CA ASP A 104 -17.45 2.24 -3.04
C ASP A 104 -17.48 0.71 -3.21
N TYR A 105 -16.77 0.18 -4.21
CA TYR A 105 -16.67 -1.26 -4.48
C TYR A 105 -16.09 -2.06 -3.32
N TYR A 106 -15.22 -1.45 -2.51
CA TYR A 106 -14.61 -2.07 -1.33
C TYR A 106 -15.39 -1.77 -0.05
N GLU A 107 -16.60 -1.24 -0.17
CA GLU A 107 -17.45 -0.82 0.93
C GLU A 107 -16.85 0.30 1.81
N ASN A 108 -15.91 1.08 1.25
CA ASN A 108 -15.42 2.27 1.92
C ASN A 108 -16.44 3.40 1.80
N THR A 109 -16.62 4.15 2.88
CA THR A 109 -17.33 5.44 2.85
C THR A 109 -16.41 6.57 2.34
N PRO A 110 -16.95 7.73 1.93
CA PRO A 110 -16.15 8.91 1.64
C PRO A 110 -15.21 9.29 2.80
N LEU A 111 -15.67 9.24 4.04
CA LEU A 111 -14.85 9.49 5.23
C LEU A 111 -13.66 8.52 5.30
N CYS A 112 -13.88 7.23 5.08
CA CYS A 112 -12.81 6.23 5.06
C CYS A 112 -11.80 6.47 3.92
N ALA A 113 -12.30 6.81 2.71
CA ALA A 113 -11.42 7.14 1.58
C ALA A 113 -10.53 8.35 1.88
N HIS A 114 -11.08 9.40 2.51
CA HIS A 114 -10.32 10.60 2.88
C HIS A 114 -9.41 10.38 4.10
N ALA A 115 -9.74 9.46 5.00
CA ALA A 115 -8.82 9.00 6.03
C ALA A 115 -7.56 8.35 5.44
N THR A 116 -7.70 7.61 4.32
CA THR A 116 -6.56 7.07 3.55
C THR A 116 -5.71 8.17 2.91
N TYR A 117 -6.33 9.30 2.52
CA TYR A 117 -5.59 10.45 1.95
C TYR A 117 -4.97 11.36 3.00
N GLY A 118 -5.49 11.36 4.23
CA GLY A 118 -5.03 12.19 5.34
C GLY A 118 -5.34 13.68 5.14
N ASP A 119 -6.44 14.01 4.49
CA ASP A 119 -6.84 15.39 4.19
C ASP A 119 -7.98 15.88 5.10
N ASP A 120 -8.24 17.19 5.08
CA ASP A 120 -9.25 17.83 5.93
C ASP A 120 -10.70 17.45 5.60
N MET A 121 -10.94 16.80 4.48
CA MET A 121 -12.28 16.30 4.12
C MET A 121 -12.81 15.26 5.11
N VAL A 122 -11.95 14.59 5.86
CA VAL A 122 -12.34 13.71 6.97
C VAL A 122 -13.22 14.47 7.98
N LYS A 123 -12.82 15.69 8.35
CA LYS A 123 -13.57 16.55 9.27
C LYS A 123 -14.90 16.97 8.68
N VAL A 124 -14.90 17.36 7.41
CA VAL A 124 -16.11 17.76 6.67
C VAL A 124 -17.12 16.61 6.62
N TYR A 125 -16.70 15.40 6.26
CA TYR A 125 -17.62 14.26 6.20
C TYR A 125 -18.12 13.88 7.59
N TYR A 126 -17.30 13.95 8.61
CA TYR A 126 -17.73 13.71 9.99
C TYR A 126 -18.84 14.72 10.42
N GLU A 127 -18.63 16.01 10.16
CA GLU A 127 -19.63 17.05 10.43
C GLU A 127 -20.94 16.87 9.66
N LEU A 128 -20.88 16.29 8.46
CA LEU A 128 -22.04 15.99 7.64
C LEU A 128 -22.75 14.68 8.01
N GLY A 129 -22.30 13.99 9.08
CA GLY A 129 -22.90 12.74 9.57
C GLY A 129 -22.28 11.47 8.99
N GLY A 130 -21.06 11.56 8.47
CA GLY A 130 -20.27 10.41 8.06
C GLY A 130 -19.99 9.46 9.23
N ASP A 131 -20.16 8.16 9.00
CA ASP A 131 -19.93 7.14 10.01
C ASP A 131 -18.42 6.91 10.21
N ILE A 132 -17.92 7.37 11.37
CA ILE A 132 -16.52 7.31 11.77
C ILE A 132 -16.00 5.89 12.00
N ASN A 133 -16.93 4.93 12.21
CA ASN A 133 -16.62 3.53 12.55
C ASN A 133 -17.01 2.55 11.43
N LYS A 134 -17.54 3.03 10.31
CA LYS A 134 -17.94 2.15 9.23
C LYS A 134 -16.76 1.37 8.67
N ALA A 135 -16.76 0.08 8.88
CA ALA A 135 -15.77 -0.83 8.34
C ALA A 135 -15.98 -1.09 6.84
N SER A 136 -14.89 -1.23 6.13
CA SER A 136 -14.82 -1.69 4.75
C SER A 136 -15.13 -3.19 4.65
N LYS A 137 -15.17 -3.69 3.42
CA LYS A 137 -15.27 -5.12 3.09
C LYS A 137 -14.19 -6.00 3.73
N TYR A 138 -13.07 -5.43 4.15
CA TYR A 138 -11.95 -6.13 4.80
C TYR A 138 -11.89 -5.87 6.31
N GLY A 139 -12.94 -5.31 6.89
CA GLY A 139 -12.99 -4.97 8.30
C GLY A 139 -12.17 -3.71 8.67
N THR A 140 -11.48 -3.06 7.72
CA THR A 140 -10.71 -1.85 8.01
C THR A 140 -11.64 -0.65 8.22
N THR A 141 -11.44 0.08 9.32
CA THR A 141 -12.16 1.32 9.64
C THR A 141 -11.36 2.54 9.15
N PRO A 142 -11.94 3.75 9.13
CA PRO A 142 -11.19 4.97 8.87
C PRO A 142 -9.93 5.14 9.75
N LEU A 143 -9.99 4.67 10.99
CA LEU A 143 -8.84 4.70 11.90
C LEU A 143 -7.71 3.77 11.46
N HIS A 144 -8.03 2.56 10.97
CA HIS A 144 -7.04 1.66 10.37
C HIS A 144 -6.35 2.32 9.18
N GLU A 145 -7.11 2.91 8.26
CA GLU A 145 -6.57 3.54 7.05
C GLU A 145 -5.66 4.73 7.39
N ALA A 146 -6.10 5.62 8.30
CA ALA A 146 -5.30 6.76 8.72
C ALA A 146 -3.99 6.34 9.42
N ALA A 147 -4.07 5.35 10.31
CA ALA A 147 -2.91 4.84 11.05
C ALA A 147 -1.92 4.12 10.12
N ASN A 148 -2.42 3.26 9.22
CA ASN A 148 -1.60 2.54 8.23
C ASN A 148 -0.85 3.48 7.27
N ARG A 149 -1.43 4.66 6.99
CA ARG A 149 -0.82 5.72 6.17
C ARG A 149 -0.01 6.74 6.96
N HIS A 150 0.08 6.58 8.27
CA HIS A 150 0.82 7.46 9.18
C HIS A 150 0.33 8.92 9.20
N HIS A 151 -0.98 9.12 9.02
CA HIS A 151 -1.62 10.44 9.08
C HIS A 151 -1.97 10.80 10.52
N VAL A 152 -0.98 11.29 11.28
CA VAL A 152 -1.07 11.57 12.74
C VAL A 152 -2.26 12.44 13.09
N ASP A 153 -2.44 13.58 12.39
CA ASP A 153 -3.53 14.52 12.66
C ASP A 153 -4.91 13.89 12.43
N THR A 154 -5.04 13.06 11.40
CA THR A 154 -6.27 12.32 11.12
C THR A 154 -6.53 11.26 12.18
N VAL A 155 -5.52 10.52 12.62
CA VAL A 155 -5.63 9.55 13.73
C VAL A 155 -6.10 10.26 15.00
N ARG A 156 -5.47 11.35 15.36
CA ARG A 156 -5.86 12.17 16.53
C ARG A 156 -7.32 12.62 16.42
N PHE A 157 -7.68 13.22 15.29
CA PHE A 157 -9.05 13.67 15.06
C PHE A 157 -10.07 12.54 15.20
N LEU A 158 -9.80 11.36 14.59
CA LEU A 158 -10.71 10.22 14.66
C LEU A 158 -10.86 9.70 16.09
N VAL A 159 -9.76 9.57 16.83
CA VAL A 159 -9.80 9.12 18.24
C VAL A 159 -10.55 10.12 19.13
N ASP A 160 -10.27 11.42 18.99
CA ASP A 160 -10.92 12.48 19.76
C ASP A 160 -12.43 12.56 19.48
N ASN A 161 -12.89 12.08 18.33
CA ASN A 161 -14.29 12.09 17.93
C ASN A 161 -14.98 10.70 18.02
N GLY A 162 -14.41 9.75 18.76
CA GLY A 162 -15.06 8.50 19.12
C GLY A 162 -14.88 7.36 18.13
N ALA A 163 -13.81 7.35 17.36
CA ALA A 163 -13.44 6.17 16.60
C ALA A 163 -13.15 5.00 17.56
N ASP A 164 -13.63 3.81 17.21
CA ASP A 164 -13.40 2.59 17.98
C ASP A 164 -11.94 2.14 17.80
N VAL A 165 -11.09 2.42 18.78
CA VAL A 165 -9.67 2.04 18.80
C VAL A 165 -9.44 0.54 18.95
N PHE A 166 -10.48 -0.23 19.32
CA PHE A 166 -10.44 -1.68 19.51
C PHE A 166 -10.99 -2.45 18.30
N ALA A 167 -11.54 -1.75 17.31
CA ALA A 167 -12.02 -2.37 16.09
C ALA A 167 -10.93 -3.25 15.46
N LYS A 168 -11.31 -4.42 14.95
CA LYS A 168 -10.40 -5.36 14.32
C LYS A 168 -10.74 -5.53 12.85
N ASP A 169 -9.71 -5.58 12.01
CA ASP A 169 -9.83 -5.99 10.62
C ASP A 169 -10.06 -7.50 10.49
N ASP A 170 -10.27 -8.00 9.27
CA ASP A 170 -10.48 -9.43 8.98
C ASP A 170 -9.29 -10.34 9.36
N MET A 171 -8.12 -9.76 9.61
CA MET A 171 -6.93 -10.44 10.11
C MET A 171 -6.79 -10.38 11.64
N GLY A 172 -7.78 -9.79 12.34
CA GLY A 172 -7.80 -9.64 13.80
C GLY A 172 -6.89 -8.53 14.33
N ARG A 173 -6.43 -7.60 13.50
CA ARG A 173 -5.54 -6.51 13.86
C ARG A 173 -6.33 -5.24 14.17
N ASP A 174 -5.95 -4.50 15.22
CA ASP A 174 -6.38 -3.12 15.42
C ASP A 174 -5.53 -2.15 14.60
N ALA A 175 -5.91 -0.87 14.60
CA ALA A 175 -5.23 0.16 13.84
C ALA A 175 -3.75 0.33 14.24
N LEU A 176 -3.39 0.12 15.52
CA LEU A 176 -2.00 0.19 15.98
C LEU A 176 -1.18 -0.98 15.41
N HIS A 177 -1.71 -2.20 15.50
CA HIS A 177 -1.02 -3.38 14.97
C HIS A 177 -0.82 -3.26 13.46
N ASP A 178 -1.86 -2.88 12.70
CA ASP A 178 -1.79 -2.74 11.25
C ASP A 178 -0.76 -1.67 10.83
N SER A 179 -0.72 -0.53 11.53
CA SER A 179 0.24 0.56 11.24
C SER A 179 1.69 0.15 11.50
N LEU A 180 1.98 -0.60 12.58
CA LEU A 180 3.32 -1.07 12.92
C LEU A 180 3.93 -2.00 11.86
N MET A 181 3.11 -2.77 11.14
CA MET A 181 3.58 -3.67 10.10
C MET A 181 4.18 -2.94 8.88
N ASN A 182 3.77 -1.69 8.64
CA ASN A 182 4.19 -0.88 7.51
C ASN A 182 5.11 0.29 7.91
N SER A 183 5.56 0.31 9.16
CA SER A 183 6.36 1.41 9.72
C SER A 183 7.85 1.11 9.62
N GLY A 184 8.55 1.85 8.79
CA GLY A 184 10.01 1.78 8.65
C GLY A 184 10.59 3.12 8.20
N GLY A 185 11.86 3.32 8.43
CA GLY A 185 12.58 4.49 7.92
C GLY A 185 11.98 5.83 8.33
N ILE A 186 11.46 6.57 7.38
CA ILE A 186 10.88 7.92 7.59
C ILE A 186 9.58 7.91 8.39
N TYR A 187 8.91 6.75 8.52
CA TYR A 187 7.66 6.63 9.25
C TYR A 187 7.84 6.35 10.74
N ILE A 188 9.08 6.17 11.24
CA ILE A 188 9.36 5.93 12.66
C ILE A 188 8.87 7.09 13.54
N ILE A 189 9.07 8.34 13.10
CA ILE A 189 8.65 9.52 13.86
C ILE A 189 7.11 9.60 13.95
N PRO A 190 6.36 9.64 12.85
CA PRO A 190 4.89 9.67 12.95
C PRO A 190 4.33 8.41 13.61
N MET A 191 4.99 7.24 13.50
CA MET A 191 4.56 6.03 14.19
C MET A 191 4.66 6.16 15.72
N LEU A 192 5.68 6.84 16.25
CA LEU A 192 5.77 7.13 17.68
C LEU A 192 4.54 7.89 18.16
N GLU A 193 4.15 8.96 17.46
CA GLU A 193 2.98 9.77 17.83
C GLU A 193 1.67 8.97 17.74
N ILE A 194 1.50 8.15 16.69
CA ILE A 194 0.34 7.27 16.54
C ILE A 194 0.27 6.26 17.67
N ALA A 195 1.42 5.65 18.03
CA ALA A 195 1.48 4.71 19.13
C ALA A 195 1.07 5.37 20.45
N GLU A 196 1.58 6.57 20.75
CA GLU A 196 1.22 7.33 21.94
C GLU A 196 -0.28 7.65 21.98
N ILE A 197 -0.89 8.08 20.85
CA ILE A 197 -2.32 8.37 20.78
C ILE A 197 -3.16 7.11 21.08
N LEU A 198 -2.87 6.00 20.39
CA LEU A 198 -3.69 4.78 20.47
C LEU A 198 -3.51 4.05 21.82
N LEU A 199 -2.29 4.03 22.35
CA LEU A 199 -2.04 3.45 23.69
C LEU A 199 -2.68 4.28 24.80
N ASN A 200 -2.65 5.62 24.71
CA ASN A 200 -3.36 6.50 25.64
C ASN A 200 -4.88 6.33 25.55
N ALA A 201 -5.41 5.94 24.39
CA ALA A 201 -6.81 5.60 24.19
C ALA A 201 -7.16 4.18 24.69
N GLY A 202 -6.19 3.39 25.21
CA GLY A 202 -6.41 2.12 25.88
C GLY A 202 -6.07 0.87 25.08
N VAL A 203 -5.50 1.00 23.88
CA VAL A 203 -5.02 -0.15 23.11
C VAL A 203 -3.92 -0.88 23.89
N SER A 204 -3.95 -2.20 23.91
CA SER A 204 -2.97 -3.02 24.64
C SER A 204 -1.87 -3.53 23.70
N ILE A 205 -0.64 -3.53 24.20
CA ILE A 205 0.52 -4.04 23.45
C ILE A 205 0.46 -5.58 23.40
N THR A 206 0.64 -6.12 22.17
CA THR A 206 0.70 -7.58 21.93
C THR A 206 2.12 -8.01 21.58
N LEU A 207 2.37 -9.33 21.63
CA LEU A 207 3.66 -9.92 21.23
C LEU A 207 3.96 -9.66 19.73
N GLU A 208 2.93 -9.69 18.90
CA GLU A 208 3.02 -9.40 17.46
C GLU A 208 3.47 -7.95 17.21
N MET A 209 2.94 -6.99 17.98
CA MET A 209 3.37 -5.59 17.92
C MET A 209 4.84 -5.44 18.34
N GLN A 210 5.27 -6.14 19.41
CA GLN A 210 6.68 -6.16 19.83
C GLN A 210 7.60 -6.70 18.73
N ASN A 211 7.18 -7.77 18.05
CA ASN A 211 7.91 -8.32 16.91
C ASN A 211 8.01 -7.34 15.74
N SER A 212 6.91 -6.60 15.45
CA SER A 212 6.90 -5.56 14.42
C SER A 212 7.85 -4.41 14.77
N VAL A 213 7.90 -4.00 16.03
CA VAL A 213 8.85 -2.98 16.53
C VAL A 213 10.30 -3.47 16.41
N ARG A 214 10.59 -4.72 16.74
CA ARG A 214 11.93 -5.30 16.55
C ARG A 214 12.34 -5.25 15.07
N LYS A 215 11.45 -5.70 14.19
CA LYS A 215 11.69 -5.66 12.74
C LYS A 215 11.89 -4.24 12.21
N MET A 216 11.11 -3.27 12.71
CA MET A 216 11.30 -1.84 12.39
C MET A 216 12.73 -1.38 12.72
N GLY A 217 13.26 -1.80 13.87
CA GLY A 217 14.64 -1.50 14.26
C GLY A 217 15.67 -2.19 13.37
N GLU A 218 15.48 -3.47 13.03
CA GLU A 218 16.33 -4.22 12.10
C GLU A 218 16.37 -3.55 10.73
N ASP A 219 15.20 -3.17 10.19
CA ASP A 219 15.09 -2.45 8.91
C ASP A 219 15.77 -1.07 8.96
N PHE A 220 15.62 -0.34 10.07
CA PHE A 220 16.29 0.94 10.24
C PHE A 220 17.81 0.79 10.29
N GLU A 221 18.34 -0.16 11.08
CA GLU A 221 19.78 -0.41 11.16
C GLU A 221 20.36 -0.86 9.81
N PHE A 222 19.61 -1.65 9.05
CA PHE A 222 20.02 -2.04 7.70
C PHE A 222 20.15 -0.85 6.75
N HIS A 223 19.23 0.12 6.82
CA HIS A 223 19.18 1.27 5.93
C HIS A 223 19.80 2.54 6.50
N ARG A 224 20.34 2.50 7.71
CA ARG A 224 20.87 3.67 8.46
C ARG A 224 21.77 4.58 7.61
N ASP A 225 22.70 4.01 6.88
CA ASP A 225 23.65 4.76 6.05
C ASP A 225 23.02 5.42 4.82
N SER A 226 21.78 5.08 4.50
CA SER A 226 21.00 5.70 3.39
C SER A 226 20.28 6.97 3.83
N PHE A 227 20.15 7.22 5.14
CA PHE A 227 19.52 8.43 5.65
C PHE A 227 20.49 9.61 5.67
N LYS A 228 19.95 10.81 5.52
CA LYS A 228 20.72 12.03 5.72
C LYS A 228 21.13 12.13 7.20
N LYS A 229 22.39 12.48 7.44
CA LYS A 229 22.96 12.55 8.80
C LYS A 229 22.15 13.44 9.76
N GLU A 230 21.59 14.52 9.24
CA GLU A 230 20.75 15.46 9.99
C GLU A 230 19.46 14.84 10.55
N ASN A 231 18.91 13.80 9.91
CA ASN A 231 17.66 13.17 10.31
C ASN A 231 17.89 11.93 11.20
N ILE A 232 19.10 11.35 11.19
CA ILE A 232 19.39 10.10 11.90
C ILE A 232 19.17 10.25 13.42
N GLU A 233 19.60 11.36 14.01
CA GLU A 233 19.49 11.57 15.46
C GLU A 233 18.02 11.63 15.90
N GLU A 234 17.18 12.32 15.14
CA GLU A 234 15.75 12.42 15.43
C GLU A 234 15.06 11.06 15.32
N ILE A 235 15.36 10.30 14.25
CA ILE A 235 14.81 8.96 14.04
C ILE A 235 15.30 7.99 15.14
N ASP A 236 16.60 8.03 15.50
CA ASP A 236 17.13 7.22 16.59
C ASP A 236 16.41 7.51 17.91
N ASN A 237 16.22 8.78 18.24
CA ASN A 237 15.53 9.19 19.45
C ASN A 237 14.07 8.70 19.47
N ALA A 238 13.37 8.79 18.35
CA ALA A 238 12.02 8.26 18.21
C ALA A 238 11.98 6.74 18.37
N LEU A 239 12.90 6.03 17.72
CA LEU A 239 13.00 4.57 17.79
C LEU A 239 13.32 4.09 19.22
N GLN A 240 14.23 4.77 19.95
CA GLN A 240 14.51 4.44 21.35
C GLN A 240 13.27 4.60 22.24
N LYS A 241 12.44 5.61 21.99
CA LYS A 241 11.16 5.77 22.71
C LYS A 241 10.19 4.64 22.39
N ILE A 242 10.07 4.25 21.10
CA ILE A 242 9.24 3.13 20.67
C ILE A 242 9.69 1.83 21.36
N TYR A 243 10.98 1.51 21.38
CA TYR A 243 11.51 0.34 22.10
C TYR A 243 11.09 0.34 23.56
N LYS A 244 11.20 1.50 24.23
CA LYS A 244 10.82 1.62 25.64
C LYS A 244 9.31 1.44 25.85
N ILE A 245 8.47 2.04 24.99
CA ILE A 245 7.01 1.93 25.06
C ILE A 245 6.58 0.49 24.90
N PHE A 246 7.13 -0.21 23.91
CA PHE A 246 6.76 -1.60 23.60
C PHE A 246 7.53 -2.64 24.40
N ALA A 247 8.40 -2.25 25.32
CA ALA A 247 9.28 -3.14 26.10
C ALA A 247 10.09 -4.10 25.20
N VAL A 248 10.66 -3.57 24.12
CA VAL A 248 11.54 -4.30 23.17
C VAL A 248 12.97 -3.88 23.43
N GLU A 249 13.87 -4.86 23.52
CA GLU A 249 15.31 -4.58 23.59
C GLU A 249 15.78 -3.90 22.30
N PRO A 250 16.52 -2.78 22.38
CA PRO A 250 17.04 -2.10 21.21
C PRO A 250 17.86 -3.03 20.30
N VAL A 251 17.62 -2.96 19.01
CA VAL A 251 18.42 -3.67 18.02
C VAL A 251 19.83 -3.09 17.99
N ALA A 252 20.84 -3.98 18.04
CA ALA A 252 22.23 -3.56 17.99
C ALA A 252 22.56 -2.91 16.65
N ARG A 253 23.47 -1.92 16.67
CA ARG A 253 23.99 -1.32 15.43
C ARG A 253 24.56 -2.39 14.51
N ARG A 254 24.17 -2.31 13.26
CA ARG A 254 24.68 -3.18 12.22
C ARG A 254 26.18 -2.94 12.01
N VAL A 255 26.95 -4.02 12.02
CA VAL A 255 28.37 -4.01 11.67
C VAL A 255 28.50 -4.39 10.20
N VAL A 256 28.87 -3.44 9.36
CA VAL A 256 29.09 -3.70 7.92
C VAL A 256 30.57 -4.03 7.68
N HIS A 257 30.81 -5.05 6.86
CA HIS A 257 32.16 -5.51 6.48
C HIS A 257 33.00 -4.37 5.87
N ASP A 258 34.25 -4.27 6.29
CA ASP A 258 35.17 -3.22 5.90
C ASP A 258 35.68 -3.34 4.43
N GLY A 259 35.53 -4.51 3.83
CA GLY A 259 35.99 -4.85 2.47
C GLY A 259 37.35 -5.54 2.42
N VAL A 260 38.05 -5.70 3.57
CA VAL A 260 39.41 -6.24 3.63
C VAL A 260 39.61 -7.38 4.65
N SER A 261 38.83 -7.41 5.73
CA SER A 261 38.91 -8.45 6.75
C SER A 261 38.42 -9.80 6.23
N PRO A 262 38.92 -10.96 6.76
CA PRO A 262 38.39 -12.26 6.37
C PRO A 262 36.89 -12.41 6.63
N ILE A 263 36.18 -13.00 5.68
CA ILE A 263 34.72 -13.23 5.74
C ILE A 263 34.49 -14.65 6.25
N ILE A 264 34.06 -14.76 7.51
CA ILE A 264 33.81 -16.02 8.15
C ILE A 264 32.33 -16.13 8.50
N PRO A 265 31.56 -17.05 7.85
CA PRO A 265 30.16 -17.24 8.18
C PRO A 265 29.99 -17.76 9.63
N CYS A 266 28.87 -17.37 10.26
CA CYS A 266 28.52 -17.89 11.59
C CYS A 266 28.25 -19.42 11.56
N GLU A 267 28.21 -20.06 12.71
CA GLU A 267 27.82 -21.47 12.84
C GLU A 267 26.31 -21.65 12.65
N GLY A 268 25.91 -22.80 12.05
CA GLY A 268 24.51 -23.19 11.90
C GLY A 268 24.09 -23.58 10.50
N THR A 269 22.79 -23.61 10.27
CA THR A 269 22.18 -23.93 8.95
C THR A 269 22.59 -22.93 7.89
N TRP A 270 22.49 -23.31 6.61
CA TRP A 270 22.78 -22.41 5.51
C TRP A 270 21.90 -21.12 5.55
N LYS A 271 20.63 -21.24 5.94
CA LYS A 271 19.73 -20.05 6.09
C LYS A 271 20.23 -19.09 7.17
N LYS A 272 20.68 -19.60 8.31
CA LYS A 272 21.27 -18.77 9.37
C LYS A 272 22.57 -18.09 8.89
N LYS A 273 23.43 -18.84 8.18
CA LYS A 273 24.65 -18.29 7.57
C LYS A 273 24.35 -17.23 6.51
N PHE A 274 23.35 -17.47 5.65
CA PHE A 274 22.94 -16.53 4.63
C PHE A 274 22.45 -15.21 5.23
N ASN A 275 21.56 -15.26 6.23
CA ASN A 275 21.07 -14.07 6.92
C ASN A 275 22.21 -13.28 7.60
N TYR A 276 23.13 -13.99 8.27
CA TYR A 276 24.32 -13.36 8.85
C TYR A 276 25.17 -12.66 7.78
N LEU A 277 25.45 -13.33 6.67
CA LEU A 277 26.23 -12.76 5.55
C LEU A 277 25.50 -11.62 4.86
N TRP A 278 24.18 -11.69 4.77
CA TRP A 278 23.35 -10.58 4.27
C TRP A 278 23.56 -9.34 5.13
N ASP A 279 23.38 -9.45 6.43
CA ASP A 279 23.54 -8.33 7.34
C ASP A 279 24.98 -7.81 7.38
N TYR A 280 25.96 -8.66 7.20
CA TYR A 280 27.37 -8.31 7.29
C TYR A 280 27.94 -7.73 6.00
N LEU A 281 27.55 -8.25 4.81
CA LEU A 281 28.20 -7.94 3.53
C LEU A 281 27.39 -7.06 2.60
N VAL A 282 26.04 -7.13 2.66
CA VAL A 282 25.17 -6.46 1.66
C VAL A 282 24.96 -5.00 2.04
N PRO A 283 25.29 -4.02 1.18
CA PRO A 283 25.02 -2.62 1.47
C PRO A 283 23.51 -2.32 1.39
N SER A 284 23.06 -1.25 2.04
CA SER A 284 21.68 -0.77 1.95
C SER A 284 21.29 -0.33 0.52
N SER A 285 22.27 0.07 -0.29
CA SER A 285 22.06 0.46 -1.69
C SER A 285 23.30 0.18 -2.54
N GLY A 286 23.10 -0.06 -3.83
CA GLY A 286 24.18 -0.32 -4.78
C GLY A 286 24.78 -1.73 -4.67
N PRO A 287 25.87 -2.00 -5.40
CA PRO A 287 26.60 -3.27 -5.36
C PRO A 287 27.42 -3.40 -4.07
N ALA A 288 27.73 -4.64 -3.69
CA ALA A 288 28.61 -4.92 -2.55
C ALA A 288 30.08 -4.54 -2.84
N LYS A 289 30.89 -4.48 -1.78
CA LYS A 289 32.33 -4.19 -1.92
C LYS A 289 33.12 -5.40 -2.43
N THR A 290 32.63 -6.60 -2.19
CA THR A 290 33.29 -7.85 -2.48
C THR A 290 32.42 -8.78 -3.29
N VAL A 291 33.03 -9.73 -4.03
CA VAL A 291 32.30 -10.76 -4.76
C VAL A 291 31.44 -11.62 -3.83
N GLN A 292 31.93 -11.91 -2.62
CA GLN A 292 31.18 -12.61 -1.59
C GLN A 292 29.88 -11.88 -1.25
N GLY A 293 29.97 -10.59 -0.97
CA GLY A 293 28.81 -9.76 -0.67
C GLY A 293 27.85 -9.67 -1.84
N GLU A 294 28.37 -9.58 -3.06
CA GLU A 294 27.54 -9.49 -4.25
C GLU A 294 26.78 -10.78 -4.54
N LEU A 295 27.39 -11.95 -4.36
CA LEU A 295 26.69 -13.23 -4.47
C LEU A 295 25.52 -13.34 -3.49
N ILE A 296 25.73 -12.97 -2.22
CA ILE A 296 24.67 -12.94 -1.20
C ILE A 296 23.59 -11.93 -1.61
N ARG A 297 23.98 -10.74 -2.09
CA ARG A 297 23.05 -9.69 -2.54
C ARG A 297 22.20 -10.13 -3.72
N ILE A 298 22.79 -10.79 -4.71
CA ILE A 298 22.06 -11.30 -5.88
C ILE A 298 21.03 -12.34 -5.43
N GLY A 299 21.44 -13.33 -4.64
CA GLY A 299 20.54 -14.37 -4.14
C GLY A 299 19.34 -13.79 -3.39
N GLY A 300 19.57 -12.86 -2.47
CA GLY A 300 18.52 -12.20 -1.71
C GLY A 300 17.61 -11.31 -2.56
N ARG A 301 18.17 -10.51 -3.49
CA ARG A 301 17.40 -9.64 -4.38
C ARG A 301 16.50 -10.42 -5.34
N ILE A 302 17.00 -11.50 -5.91
CA ILE A 302 16.20 -12.37 -6.78
C ILE A 302 15.13 -13.06 -5.94
N GLY A 303 15.48 -13.56 -4.75
CA GLY A 303 14.53 -14.16 -3.82
C GLY A 303 13.40 -13.18 -3.46
N ASP A 304 13.71 -11.95 -3.08
CA ASP A 304 12.73 -10.93 -2.71
C ASP A 304 11.79 -10.59 -3.88
N GLU A 305 12.31 -10.49 -5.11
CA GLU A 305 11.49 -10.22 -6.30
C GLU A 305 10.45 -11.32 -6.55
N PHE A 306 10.81 -12.60 -6.35
CA PHE A 306 9.87 -13.69 -6.56
C PHE A 306 8.96 -13.93 -5.35
N TYR A 307 9.49 -13.94 -4.12
CA TYR A 307 8.69 -14.22 -2.91
C TYR A 307 7.69 -13.11 -2.56
N ARG A 308 8.07 -11.83 -2.74
CA ARG A 308 7.22 -10.70 -2.36
C ARG A 308 6.45 -10.10 -3.54
N ASN A 309 7.09 -10.02 -4.70
CA ASN A 309 6.54 -9.33 -5.86
C ASN A 309 6.03 -10.27 -6.95
N GLY A 310 6.15 -11.60 -6.77
CA GLY A 310 5.71 -12.58 -7.76
C GLY A 310 6.39 -12.44 -9.13
N GLY A 311 7.58 -11.82 -9.17
CA GLY A 311 8.34 -11.61 -10.40
C GLY A 311 7.83 -10.48 -11.30
N ILE A 312 6.98 -9.58 -10.79
CA ILE A 312 6.37 -8.49 -11.60
C ILE A 312 7.42 -7.50 -12.14
N ASN A 313 8.54 -7.32 -11.41
CA ASN A 313 9.64 -6.45 -11.82
C ASN A 313 10.81 -7.19 -12.49
N TRP A 314 10.58 -8.45 -12.90
CA TRP A 314 11.62 -9.31 -13.53
C TRP A 314 12.01 -8.81 -14.91
N ASP A 315 12.85 -7.76 -14.95
CA ASP A 315 13.29 -7.06 -16.15
C ASP A 315 14.66 -7.55 -16.69
N ARG A 316 15.19 -6.81 -17.66
CA ARG A 316 16.50 -7.08 -18.25
C ARG A 316 17.64 -7.02 -17.23
N GLU A 317 17.59 -6.12 -16.27
CA GLU A 317 18.66 -5.92 -15.30
C GLU A 317 18.70 -7.07 -14.28
N TYR A 318 17.54 -7.58 -13.84
CA TYR A 318 17.49 -8.81 -13.02
C TYR A 318 18.05 -10.03 -13.77
N ARG A 319 17.77 -10.16 -15.08
CA ARG A 319 18.32 -11.26 -15.90
C ARG A 319 19.84 -11.17 -16.01
N LYS A 320 20.41 -9.98 -16.22
CA LYS A 320 21.86 -9.78 -16.20
C LYS A 320 22.49 -10.13 -14.86
N MET A 321 21.79 -9.78 -13.76
CA MET A 321 22.20 -10.08 -12.41
C MET A 321 22.28 -11.59 -12.20
N ALA A 322 21.26 -12.35 -12.65
CA ALA A 322 21.27 -13.80 -12.62
C ALA A 322 22.38 -14.40 -13.51
N ASP A 323 22.63 -13.83 -14.70
CA ASP A 323 23.69 -14.26 -15.59
C ASP A 323 25.10 -14.07 -15.00
N ALA A 324 25.28 -13.06 -14.15
CA ALA A 324 26.58 -12.79 -13.51
C ALA A 324 26.97 -13.84 -12.46
N LEU A 325 25.99 -14.57 -11.90
CA LEU A 325 26.26 -15.58 -10.88
C LEU A 325 27.33 -16.60 -11.29
N HIS A 326 27.23 -17.16 -12.52
CA HIS A 326 28.19 -18.15 -13.00
C HIS A 326 29.63 -17.62 -12.96
N GLY A 327 29.84 -16.39 -13.45
CA GLY A 327 31.17 -15.76 -13.44
C GLY A 327 31.72 -15.56 -12.04
N TYR A 328 30.89 -15.18 -11.07
CA TYR A 328 31.34 -14.99 -9.69
C TYR A 328 31.68 -16.32 -9.00
N PHE A 329 30.92 -17.37 -9.23
CA PHE A 329 31.16 -18.69 -8.63
C PHE A 329 32.40 -19.40 -9.17
N THR A 330 32.97 -18.93 -10.28
CA THR A 330 34.23 -19.45 -10.86
C THR A 330 35.48 -18.73 -10.33
N LEU A 331 35.31 -17.66 -9.54
CA LEU A 331 36.44 -16.94 -8.94
C LEU A 331 36.97 -17.67 -7.70
N GLY A 332 38.22 -17.39 -7.32
CA GLY A 332 38.85 -17.96 -6.12
C GLY A 332 38.83 -19.49 -6.13
N THR A 333 38.40 -20.08 -4.99
CA THR A 333 38.11 -21.53 -4.91
C THR A 333 36.73 -21.77 -5.50
N ALA A 334 36.67 -22.11 -6.77
CA ALA A 334 35.43 -22.32 -7.52
C ALA A 334 34.52 -23.41 -6.90
N LEU A 335 33.24 -23.38 -7.23
CA LEU A 335 32.37 -24.54 -7.05
C LEU A 335 32.85 -25.70 -7.93
N SER A 336 32.47 -26.93 -7.56
CA SER A 336 32.73 -28.11 -8.40
C SER A 336 32.02 -28.01 -9.76
N ASP A 337 32.51 -28.77 -10.74
CA ASP A 337 31.89 -28.81 -12.07
C ASP A 337 30.40 -29.22 -11.99
N ASP A 338 30.04 -30.14 -11.10
CA ASP A 338 28.66 -30.56 -10.86
C ASP A 338 27.81 -29.44 -10.26
N GLU A 339 28.32 -28.71 -9.24
CA GLU A 339 27.66 -27.56 -8.64
C GLU A 339 27.49 -26.41 -9.64
N LEU A 340 28.46 -26.18 -10.54
CA LEU A 340 28.36 -25.18 -11.61
C LEU A 340 27.34 -25.59 -12.69
N ALA A 341 27.26 -26.87 -13.03
CA ALA A 341 26.25 -27.40 -13.96
C ALA A 341 24.84 -27.27 -13.35
N GLU A 342 24.69 -27.60 -12.06
CA GLU A 342 23.47 -27.38 -11.30
C GLU A 342 23.06 -25.90 -11.32
N LEU A 343 23.99 -24.99 -11.00
CA LEU A 343 23.75 -23.54 -11.02
C LEU A 343 23.22 -23.04 -12.37
N ASN A 344 23.81 -23.50 -13.48
CA ASN A 344 23.36 -23.12 -14.82
C ASN A 344 21.90 -23.54 -15.09
N THR A 345 21.52 -24.72 -14.59
CA THR A 345 20.13 -25.20 -14.66
C THR A 345 19.22 -24.31 -13.84
N LEU A 346 19.56 -24.03 -12.57
CA LEU A 346 18.77 -23.16 -11.68
C LEU A 346 18.60 -21.75 -12.25
N VAL A 347 19.66 -21.14 -12.80
CA VAL A 347 19.61 -19.82 -13.44
C VAL A 347 18.69 -19.84 -14.67
N SER A 348 18.71 -20.93 -15.45
CA SER A 348 17.83 -21.07 -16.60
C SER A 348 16.36 -21.19 -16.19
N GLU A 349 16.06 -21.91 -15.11
CA GLU A 349 14.71 -22.04 -14.53
C GLU A 349 14.18 -20.68 -14.06
N ILE A 350 14.98 -19.90 -13.31
CA ILE A 350 14.60 -18.55 -12.88
C ILE A 350 14.24 -17.66 -14.08
N LYS A 351 15.00 -17.73 -15.16
CA LYS A 351 14.79 -16.92 -16.36
C LYS A 351 13.53 -17.31 -17.14
N ALA A 352 13.06 -18.53 -17.00
CA ALA A 352 11.88 -19.07 -17.67
C ALA A 352 10.54 -18.67 -17.02
N GLN A 353 10.54 -17.91 -15.92
CA GLN A 353 9.34 -17.42 -15.21
C GLN A 353 8.42 -18.50 -14.63
N GLY A 354 8.89 -19.20 -13.65
CA GLY A 354 8.09 -20.19 -12.91
C GLY A 354 8.94 -20.80 -11.82
N THR A 355 9.38 -19.98 -10.83
CA THR A 355 10.45 -20.41 -9.95
C THR A 355 9.89 -21.00 -8.66
N PRO A 356 10.01 -22.33 -8.44
CA PRO A 356 9.75 -22.92 -7.13
C PRO A 356 10.72 -22.34 -6.09
N ASP A 357 10.23 -22.13 -4.85
CA ASP A 357 11.03 -21.65 -3.71
C ASP A 357 12.34 -22.43 -3.55
N ALA A 358 12.31 -23.73 -3.81
CA ALA A 358 13.47 -24.61 -3.74
C ALA A 358 14.64 -24.19 -4.65
N VAL A 359 14.37 -23.62 -5.82
CA VAL A 359 15.39 -23.13 -6.78
C VAL A 359 16.14 -21.93 -6.18
N LEU A 360 15.38 -20.98 -5.62
CA LEU A 360 15.94 -19.78 -4.99
C LEU A 360 16.72 -20.13 -3.74
N ASP A 361 16.16 -20.99 -2.88
CA ASP A 361 16.83 -21.51 -1.68
C ASP A 361 18.16 -22.18 -2.05
N ARG A 362 18.20 -22.97 -3.14
CA ARG A 362 19.42 -23.65 -3.56
C ARG A 362 20.51 -22.72 -4.07
N ILE A 363 20.16 -21.66 -4.79
CA ILE A 363 21.13 -20.62 -5.21
C ILE A 363 21.72 -19.91 -3.99
N CYS A 364 20.89 -19.56 -3.01
CA CYS A 364 21.36 -18.95 -1.76
C CYS A 364 22.28 -19.89 -0.96
N GLU A 365 21.95 -21.19 -0.93
CA GLU A 365 22.79 -22.20 -0.31
C GLU A 365 24.17 -22.33 -1.01
N LEU A 366 24.19 -22.39 -2.36
CA LEU A 366 25.44 -22.41 -3.13
C LEU A 366 26.29 -21.16 -2.87
N ALA A 367 25.64 -19.97 -2.73
CA ALA A 367 26.36 -18.76 -2.36
C ALA A 367 27.03 -18.88 -0.99
N VAL A 368 26.34 -19.42 0.02
CA VAL A 368 26.93 -19.67 1.35
C VAL A 368 28.08 -20.68 1.29
N VAL A 369 27.93 -21.75 0.51
CA VAL A 369 28.98 -22.77 0.32
C VAL A 369 30.22 -22.12 -0.29
N TRP A 370 30.05 -21.34 -1.35
CA TRP A 370 31.16 -20.67 -2.03
C TRP A 370 31.85 -19.63 -1.12
N VAL A 371 31.08 -18.78 -0.42
CA VAL A 371 31.66 -17.81 0.53
C VAL A 371 32.44 -18.52 1.63
N SER A 372 31.95 -19.65 2.13
CA SER A 372 32.66 -20.45 3.15
C SER A 372 34.01 -21.03 2.65
N LYS A 373 34.13 -21.31 1.34
CA LYS A 373 35.37 -21.75 0.69
C LYS A 373 36.33 -20.58 0.37
N ASN A 374 35.85 -19.34 0.38
CA ASN A 374 36.59 -18.14 -0.01
C ASN A 374 36.54 -17.09 1.11
N PRO A 375 37.22 -17.29 2.24
CA PRO A 375 37.22 -16.34 3.35
C PRO A 375 37.95 -15.04 3.05
N ASP A 376 38.95 -15.05 2.16
CA ASP A 376 39.67 -13.85 1.79
C ASP A 376 38.85 -12.99 0.81
N PRO A 377 38.61 -11.70 1.11
CA PRO A 377 37.78 -10.84 0.27
C PRO A 377 38.28 -10.72 -1.16
N ILE A 378 37.43 -10.98 -2.12
CA ILE A 378 37.71 -10.75 -3.54
C ILE A 378 37.01 -9.43 -3.93
N ALA A 379 37.81 -8.44 -4.35
CA ALA A 379 37.27 -7.13 -4.76
C ALA A 379 36.29 -7.29 -5.93
N LEU A 380 35.13 -6.66 -5.82
CA LEU A 380 34.12 -6.68 -6.88
C LEU A 380 34.52 -5.68 -7.98
N ALA A 381 34.60 -6.16 -9.23
CA ALA A 381 34.65 -5.28 -10.39
C ALA A 381 33.27 -4.63 -10.63
N GLU A 382 33.22 -3.50 -11.33
CA GLU A 382 31.96 -2.81 -11.63
C GLU A 382 30.98 -3.74 -12.35
N PRO A 383 29.80 -4.02 -11.76
CA PRO A 383 28.83 -4.92 -12.37
C PRO A 383 28.21 -4.35 -13.64
N SER A 384 27.89 -5.21 -14.60
CA SER A 384 27.24 -4.83 -15.85
C SER A 384 25.73 -4.54 -15.73
N TYR A 385 25.15 -4.66 -14.55
CA TYR A 385 23.75 -4.45 -14.21
C TYR A 385 23.60 -3.30 -13.19
N LYS A 386 22.38 -2.70 -13.16
CA LYS A 386 22.08 -1.51 -12.35
C LYS A 386 21.00 -1.77 -11.29
N ARG A 387 21.00 -2.92 -10.67
CA ARG A 387 19.99 -3.30 -9.65
C ARG A 387 20.62 -3.48 -8.26
#